data_f8dd125b6cfd323012c537ec366f7198
#
_entry.id   f8dd125b6cfd323012c537ec366f7198
#
_cell.length_a   1.000
_cell.length_b   1.000
_cell.length_c   1.000
_cell.angle_alpha   90.00
_cell.angle_beta   90.00
_cell.angle_gamma   90.00
#
_symmetry.space_group_name_H-M   'P 1'
#
loop_
_entity.id
_entity.type
_entity.pdbx_description
1 polymer ?
#
loop_
_entity_poly.entity_id
_entity_poly.type
_entity_poly.pdbx_seq_one_letter_code
_entity_poly.pdbx_strand_id
1 'polypeptide(L)'
;VLKRAEEEIRFIEDHGIRPLFYQDEDYPQRLSHCDDSPIMLYYKGNADLNADRVVAIVGTRNITDYGKANCEQLVKDLSDDNVLVVSGLAYGVDAVAHRSSVKYGIPTVGVMGCGMQTVYPSDNRDLAEEMLQNGGLLTECMSGSQPDRENFPRRNRIIAGMSDAVVVVESALKGGSLITAEL
;
A
#
# COMPACT_ATOMS: atom_id res chain seq x y z
N VAL A 1 -24.09 4.70 16.14
CA VAL A 1 -22.73 5.26 15.98
C VAL A 1 -21.81 4.70 17.06
N LEU A 2 -22.07 4.89 18.38
CA LEU A 2 -21.18 4.46 19.46
C LEU A 2 -20.87 2.96 19.43
N LYS A 3 -21.88 2.09 19.28
CA LYS A 3 -21.67 0.63 19.19
C LYS A 3 -20.69 0.25 18.05
N ARG A 4 -20.80 0.89 16.88
CA ARG A 4 -19.90 0.61 15.77
C ARG A 4 -18.46 1.09 16.05
N ALA A 5 -18.32 2.21 16.77
CA ALA A 5 -17.01 2.68 17.21
C ALA A 5 -16.37 1.73 18.24
N GLU A 6 -17.13 1.21 19.18
CA GLU A 6 -16.65 0.21 20.15
C GLU A 6 -16.22 -1.10 19.46
N GLU A 7 -16.98 -1.55 18.44
CA GLU A 7 -16.63 -2.71 17.64
C GLU A 7 -15.31 -2.49 16.90
N GLU A 8 -15.10 -1.29 16.33
CA GLU A 8 -13.88 -0.93 15.63
C GLU A 8 -12.67 -0.88 16.55
N ILE A 9 -12.80 -0.28 17.72
CA ILE A 9 -11.74 -0.22 18.74
C ILE A 9 -11.30 -1.63 19.13
N ARG A 10 -12.26 -2.52 19.43
CA ARG A 10 -11.94 -3.92 19.77
C ARG A 10 -11.23 -4.62 18.61
N PHE A 11 -11.71 -4.44 17.38
CA PHE A 11 -11.08 -5.03 16.22
C PHE A 11 -9.62 -4.56 16.06
N ILE A 12 -9.36 -3.27 16.24
CA ILE A 12 -8.02 -2.68 16.18
C ILE A 12 -7.09 -3.31 17.24
N GLU A 13 -7.57 -3.39 18.50
CA GLU A 13 -6.82 -3.95 19.61
C GLU A 13 -6.54 -5.45 19.43
N ASP A 14 -7.55 -6.24 19.08
CA ASP A 14 -7.47 -7.70 18.89
C ASP A 14 -6.51 -8.09 17.74
N HIS A 15 -6.34 -7.22 16.74
CA HIS A 15 -5.51 -7.51 15.54
C HIS A 15 -4.18 -6.78 15.53
N GLY A 16 -3.84 -6.03 16.57
CA GLY A 16 -2.58 -5.26 16.63
C GLY A 16 -2.47 -4.21 15.52
N ILE A 17 -3.58 -3.55 15.21
CA ILE A 17 -3.65 -2.49 14.22
C ILE A 17 -3.40 -1.14 14.92
N ARG A 18 -2.61 -0.27 14.31
CA ARG A 18 -2.43 1.11 14.80
C ARG A 18 -3.35 2.04 14.02
N PRO A 19 -4.30 2.71 14.67
CA PRO A 19 -5.00 3.84 14.05
C PRO A 19 -4.03 5.02 14.01
N LEU A 20 -3.94 5.70 12.87
CA LEU A 20 -3.11 6.88 12.64
C LEU A 20 -4.04 8.03 12.29
N PHE A 21 -4.14 8.99 13.17
CA PHE A 21 -4.89 10.23 12.93
C PHE A 21 -4.01 11.24 12.19
N TYR A 22 -4.58 12.06 11.32
CA TYR A 22 -3.82 12.95 10.42
C TYR A 22 -2.88 13.95 11.13
N GLN A 23 -3.05 14.17 12.44
CA GLN A 23 -2.18 15.02 13.25
C GLN A 23 -1.13 14.22 14.04
N ASP A 24 -1.14 12.90 13.99
CA ASP A 24 -0.15 12.07 14.68
C ASP A 24 1.21 12.15 13.98
N GLU A 25 2.28 12.11 14.75
CA GLU A 25 3.66 12.14 14.22
C GLU A 25 3.96 10.94 13.30
N ASP A 26 3.33 9.78 13.58
CA ASP A 26 3.47 8.55 12.78
C ASP A 26 2.62 8.55 11.50
N TYR A 27 1.74 9.54 11.30
CA TYR A 27 0.98 9.66 10.06
C TYR A 27 1.91 9.98 8.89
N PRO A 28 1.71 9.40 7.68
CA PRO A 28 2.55 9.72 6.52
C PRO A 28 2.55 11.22 6.22
N GLN A 29 3.64 11.91 6.54
CA GLN A 29 3.71 13.37 6.44
C GLN A 29 3.54 13.87 5.00
N ARG A 30 4.05 13.13 4.00
CA ARG A 30 3.83 13.46 2.59
C ARG A 30 2.34 13.51 2.25
N LEU A 31 1.60 12.50 2.71
CA LEU A 31 0.16 12.40 2.49
C LEU A 31 -0.61 13.50 3.22
N SER A 32 -0.15 13.96 4.39
CA SER A 32 -0.81 15.04 5.13
C SER A 32 -0.83 16.38 4.39
N HIS A 33 0.04 16.56 3.40
CA HIS A 33 0.07 17.76 2.54
C HIS A 33 -0.89 17.69 1.34
N CYS A 34 -1.55 16.55 1.12
CA CYS A 34 -2.54 16.39 0.06
C CYS A 34 -3.91 16.88 0.51
N ASP A 35 -4.63 17.63 -0.35
CA ASP A 35 -5.93 18.22 -0.03
C ASP A 35 -6.99 17.17 0.33
N ASP A 36 -6.86 15.95 -0.19
CA ASP A 36 -7.79 14.84 0.01
C ASP A 36 -7.22 13.74 0.94
N SER A 37 -6.26 14.10 1.80
CA SER A 37 -5.67 13.15 2.74
C SER A 37 -6.72 12.55 3.68
N PRO A 38 -6.68 11.23 3.97
CA PRO A 38 -7.58 10.61 4.93
C PRO A 38 -7.39 11.16 6.35
N ILE A 39 -8.48 11.45 7.05
CA ILE A 39 -8.42 11.88 8.45
C ILE A 39 -7.88 10.75 9.35
N MET A 40 -8.15 9.50 8.99
CA MET A 40 -7.75 8.31 9.73
C MET A 40 -7.23 7.25 8.78
N LEU A 41 -6.12 6.65 9.15
CA LEU A 41 -5.56 5.45 8.53
C LEU A 41 -5.47 4.33 9.56
N TYR A 42 -5.52 3.11 9.09
CA TYR A 42 -5.30 1.90 9.85
C TYR A 42 -4.03 1.24 9.34
N TYR A 43 -3.06 1.03 10.21
CA TYR A 43 -1.76 0.46 9.85
C TYR A 43 -1.46 -0.79 10.68
N LYS A 44 -1.01 -1.83 10.00
CA LYS A 44 -0.47 -3.04 10.63
C LYS A 44 0.88 -3.36 10.01
N GLY A 45 1.94 -3.30 10.80
CA GLY A 45 3.31 -3.52 10.35
C GLY A 45 4.33 -2.79 11.21
N ASN A 46 5.57 -2.77 10.74
CA ASN A 46 6.72 -2.21 11.46
C ASN A 46 7.59 -1.25 10.62
N ALA A 47 7.24 -1.01 9.34
CA ALA A 47 7.97 -0.02 8.55
C ALA A 47 7.71 1.41 9.05
N ASP A 48 8.72 2.26 8.91
CA ASP A 48 8.57 3.70 9.07
C ASP A 48 7.89 4.27 7.83
N LEU A 49 6.66 4.79 8.01
CA LEU A 49 5.89 5.41 6.93
C LEU A 49 6.44 6.78 6.51
N ASN A 50 7.33 7.35 7.32
CA ASN A 50 8.03 8.61 7.08
C ASN A 50 9.50 8.41 6.70
N ALA A 51 9.86 7.23 6.15
CA ALA A 51 11.19 6.96 5.63
C ALA A 51 11.69 8.08 4.70
N ASP A 52 13.00 8.32 4.68
CA ASP A 52 13.61 9.41 3.89
C ASP A 52 13.27 9.32 2.39
N ARG A 53 13.09 8.11 1.88
CA ARG A 53 12.76 7.84 0.48
C ARG A 53 11.60 6.86 0.39
N VAL A 54 10.51 7.29 -0.22
CA VAL A 54 9.32 6.46 -0.46
C VAL A 54 9.02 6.41 -1.94
N VAL A 55 9.01 5.21 -2.52
CA VAL A 55 8.77 5.00 -3.95
C VAL A 55 7.52 4.15 -4.16
N ALA A 56 6.53 4.68 -4.87
CA ALA A 56 5.41 3.90 -5.34
C ALA A 56 5.77 3.13 -6.61
N ILE A 57 5.49 1.83 -6.65
CA ILE A 57 5.65 0.98 -7.83
C ILE A 57 4.27 0.44 -8.20
N VAL A 58 3.77 0.86 -9.37
CA VAL A 58 2.42 0.51 -9.83
C VAL A 58 2.42 0.05 -11.27
N GLY A 59 1.34 -0.62 -11.69
CA GLY A 59 1.23 -1.04 -13.08
C GLY A 59 0.01 -1.91 -13.38
N THR A 60 0.09 -2.59 -14.52
CA THR A 60 -0.96 -3.48 -14.98
C THR A 60 -1.14 -4.70 -14.08
N ARG A 61 -2.38 -5.18 -13.99
CA ARG A 61 -2.68 -6.46 -13.32
C ARG A 61 -2.27 -7.68 -14.16
N ASN A 62 -2.12 -7.50 -15.47
CA ASN A 62 -1.69 -8.53 -16.43
C ASN A 62 -0.29 -8.19 -16.92
N ILE A 63 0.69 -8.35 -16.03
CA ILE A 63 2.09 -8.05 -16.31
C ILE A 63 2.68 -9.05 -17.30
N THR A 64 3.50 -8.56 -18.27
CA THR A 64 4.27 -9.41 -19.17
C THR A 64 5.54 -9.95 -18.48
N ASP A 65 6.17 -10.98 -19.05
CA ASP A 65 7.46 -11.48 -18.54
C ASP A 65 8.54 -10.39 -18.58
N TYR A 66 8.51 -9.52 -19.59
CA TYR A 66 9.39 -8.36 -19.71
C TYR A 66 9.13 -7.34 -18.58
N GLY A 67 7.86 -6.99 -18.34
CA GLY A 67 7.47 -6.10 -17.25
C GLY A 67 7.86 -6.66 -15.89
N LYS A 68 7.67 -7.98 -15.70
CA LYS A 68 8.08 -8.67 -14.47
C LYS A 68 9.58 -8.57 -14.23
N ALA A 69 10.40 -8.90 -15.25
CA ALA A 69 11.85 -8.81 -15.15
C ALA A 69 12.34 -7.39 -14.84
N ASN A 70 11.73 -6.38 -15.48
CA ASN A 70 12.06 -4.98 -15.20
C ASN A 70 11.66 -4.55 -13.79
N CYS A 71 10.49 -4.97 -13.30
CA CYS A 71 10.06 -4.68 -11.94
C CYS A 71 11.00 -5.32 -10.90
N GLU A 72 11.36 -6.60 -11.09
CA GLU A 72 12.30 -7.30 -10.22
C GLU A 72 13.68 -6.64 -10.22
N GLN A 73 14.19 -6.21 -11.39
CA GLN A 73 15.47 -5.52 -11.49
C GLN A 73 15.42 -4.14 -10.82
N LEU A 74 14.35 -3.35 -11.07
CA LEU A 74 14.16 -2.06 -10.42
C LEU A 74 14.20 -2.18 -8.90
N VAL A 75 13.42 -3.10 -8.34
CA VAL A 75 13.39 -3.30 -6.88
C VAL A 75 14.74 -3.75 -6.36
N LYS A 76 15.44 -4.64 -7.07
CA LYS A 76 16.79 -5.06 -6.71
C LYS A 76 17.77 -3.89 -6.69
N ASP A 77 17.70 -3.00 -7.68
CA ASP A 77 18.60 -1.83 -7.76
C ASP A 77 18.33 -0.82 -6.63
N LEU A 78 17.13 -0.81 -6.05
CA LEU A 78 16.77 0.02 -4.90
C LEU A 78 17.24 -0.56 -3.55
N SER A 79 17.79 -1.78 -3.51
CA SER A 79 18.09 -2.47 -2.24
C SER A 79 19.14 -1.77 -1.36
N ASP A 80 20.03 -0.99 -1.97
CA ASP A 80 21.09 -0.29 -1.26
C ASP A 80 20.73 1.16 -0.87
N ASP A 81 19.51 1.62 -1.23
CA ASP A 81 19.12 3.04 -1.13
C ASP A 81 18.28 3.42 0.10
N ASN A 82 18.03 2.49 1.01
CA ASN A 82 17.15 2.67 2.18
C ASN A 82 15.76 3.24 1.80
N VAL A 83 15.10 2.59 0.87
CA VAL A 83 13.81 3.00 0.29
C VAL A 83 12.68 2.22 0.92
N LEU A 84 11.55 2.87 1.20
CA LEU A 84 10.26 2.23 1.43
C LEU A 84 9.54 2.07 0.09
N VAL A 85 9.21 0.84 -0.29
CA VAL A 85 8.38 0.56 -1.47
C VAL A 85 6.90 0.54 -1.09
N VAL A 86 6.08 1.30 -1.81
CA VAL A 86 4.63 1.36 -1.61
C VAL A 86 3.92 0.89 -2.87
N SER A 87 2.89 0.07 -2.70
CA SER A 87 2.04 -0.36 -3.83
C SER A 87 0.65 -0.79 -3.35
N GLY A 88 -0.19 -1.26 -4.27
CA GLY A 88 -1.60 -1.52 -4.00
C GLY A 88 -1.96 -2.96 -3.62
N LEU A 89 -1.01 -3.86 -3.54
CA LEU A 89 -1.24 -5.29 -3.27
C LEU A 89 -2.18 -5.97 -4.30
N ALA A 90 -2.35 -5.40 -5.50
CA ALA A 90 -3.12 -5.99 -6.59
C ALA A 90 -2.35 -7.09 -7.31
N TYR A 91 -2.99 -7.75 -8.29
CA TYR A 91 -2.28 -8.64 -9.21
C TYR A 91 -1.25 -7.88 -10.06
N GLY A 92 -0.34 -8.61 -10.69
CA GLY A 92 0.62 -8.08 -11.65
C GLY A 92 1.74 -7.29 -11.00
N VAL A 93 1.96 -6.06 -11.43
CA VAL A 93 3.11 -5.23 -11.01
C VAL A 93 3.16 -5.06 -9.49
N ASP A 94 2.03 -4.77 -8.83
CA ASP A 94 1.97 -4.56 -7.38
C ASP A 94 2.51 -5.80 -6.62
N ALA A 95 1.99 -6.99 -6.96
CA ALA A 95 2.42 -8.23 -6.33
C ALA A 95 3.89 -8.56 -6.62
N VAL A 96 4.40 -8.26 -7.82
CA VAL A 96 5.83 -8.46 -8.17
C VAL A 96 6.70 -7.50 -7.38
N ALA A 97 6.32 -6.24 -7.27
CA ALA A 97 7.04 -5.24 -6.48
C ALA A 97 7.17 -5.67 -5.01
N HIS A 98 6.05 -6.06 -4.38
CA HIS A 98 6.07 -6.53 -2.98
C HIS A 98 6.90 -7.80 -2.79
N ARG A 99 6.74 -8.81 -3.67
CA ARG A 99 7.54 -10.07 -3.59
C ARG A 99 9.03 -9.81 -3.76
N SER A 100 9.40 -8.92 -4.67
CA SER A 100 10.80 -8.53 -4.87
C SER A 100 11.32 -7.77 -3.66
N SER A 101 10.53 -6.87 -3.07
CA SER A 101 10.91 -6.14 -1.86
C SER A 101 11.16 -7.11 -0.69
N VAL A 102 10.24 -8.05 -0.45
CA VAL A 102 10.44 -9.11 0.57
C VAL A 102 11.70 -9.92 0.29
N LYS A 103 11.89 -10.36 -0.96
CA LYS A 103 13.06 -11.15 -1.38
C LYS A 103 14.40 -10.44 -1.14
N TYR A 104 14.45 -9.13 -1.37
CA TYR A 104 15.67 -8.32 -1.22
C TYR A 104 15.75 -7.59 0.13
N GLY A 105 14.82 -7.84 1.06
CA GLY A 105 14.82 -7.25 2.40
C GLY A 105 14.48 -5.76 2.43
N ILE A 106 13.82 -5.23 1.40
CA ILE A 106 13.39 -3.84 1.32
C ILE A 106 12.04 -3.69 2.04
N PRO A 107 11.89 -2.72 2.96
CA PRO A 107 10.60 -2.45 3.57
C PRO A 107 9.52 -2.16 2.52
N THR A 108 8.34 -2.76 2.68
CA THR A 108 7.27 -2.56 1.70
C THR A 108 5.89 -2.49 2.35
N VAL A 109 5.08 -1.52 1.90
CA VAL A 109 3.73 -1.28 2.44
C VAL A 109 2.69 -1.46 1.35
N GLY A 110 1.75 -2.37 1.61
CA GLY A 110 0.58 -2.60 0.77
C GLY A 110 -0.59 -1.72 1.20
N VAL A 111 -0.97 -0.76 0.36
CA VAL A 111 -2.16 0.05 0.61
C VAL A 111 -3.38 -0.71 0.11
N MET A 112 -4.39 -0.89 0.95
CA MET A 112 -5.55 -1.73 0.66
C MET A 112 -6.79 -0.87 0.36
N GLY A 113 -7.68 -1.36 -0.51
CA GLY A 113 -8.98 -0.73 -0.82
C GLY A 113 -10.15 -1.35 -0.07
N CYS A 114 -9.89 -2.03 1.06
CA CYS A 114 -10.88 -2.68 1.92
C CYS A 114 -10.39 -2.70 3.36
N GLY A 115 -11.23 -3.15 4.29
CA GLY A 115 -10.85 -3.30 5.69
C GLY A 115 -9.80 -4.40 5.90
N MET A 116 -9.02 -4.29 6.97
CA MET A 116 -7.87 -5.15 7.30
C MET A 116 -8.21 -6.64 7.47
N GLN A 117 -9.48 -6.99 7.70
CA GLN A 117 -9.91 -8.39 7.84
C GLN A 117 -9.85 -9.17 6.52
N THR A 118 -9.70 -8.50 5.39
CA THR A 118 -9.76 -9.11 4.07
C THR A 118 -8.58 -8.68 3.21
N VAL A 119 -7.71 -9.63 2.85
CA VAL A 119 -6.71 -9.41 1.81
C VAL A 119 -7.34 -9.68 0.44
N TYR A 120 -7.29 -8.68 -0.44
CA TYR A 120 -7.78 -8.80 -1.81
C TYR A 120 -6.71 -8.34 -2.81
N PRO A 121 -6.38 -9.17 -3.81
CA PRO A 121 -6.90 -10.52 -4.04
C PRO A 121 -6.43 -11.54 -2.97
N SER A 122 -7.22 -12.61 -2.76
CA SER A 122 -6.91 -13.64 -1.76
C SER A 122 -5.60 -14.38 -2.02
N ASP A 123 -5.17 -14.44 -3.28
CA ASP A 123 -3.92 -15.06 -3.72
C ASP A 123 -2.66 -14.35 -3.19
N ASN A 124 -2.82 -13.10 -2.73
CA ASN A 124 -1.74 -12.32 -2.12
C ASN A 124 -1.75 -12.39 -0.57
N ARG A 125 -2.52 -13.31 0.03
CA ARG A 125 -2.60 -13.42 1.50
C ARG A 125 -1.26 -13.78 2.12
N ASP A 126 -0.59 -14.81 1.61
CA ASP A 126 0.71 -15.24 2.13
C ASP A 126 1.75 -14.12 1.97
N LEU A 127 1.75 -13.43 0.83
CA LEU A 127 2.59 -12.27 0.60
C LEU A 127 2.31 -11.14 1.62
N ALA A 128 1.04 -10.86 1.89
CA ALA A 128 0.67 -9.84 2.87
C ALA A 128 1.15 -10.20 4.29
N GLU A 129 1.14 -11.48 4.66
CA GLU A 129 1.69 -11.96 5.93
C GLU A 129 3.21 -11.84 5.99
N GLU A 130 3.92 -12.17 4.90
CA GLU A 130 5.38 -11.98 4.79
C GLU A 130 5.77 -10.51 4.91
N MET A 131 5.02 -9.60 4.29
CA MET A 131 5.25 -8.14 4.34
C MET A 131 5.19 -7.58 5.75
N LEU A 132 4.43 -8.17 6.67
CA LEU A 132 4.35 -7.72 8.06
C LEU A 132 5.68 -7.87 8.81
N GLN A 133 6.63 -8.68 8.34
CA GLN A 133 7.93 -8.88 8.98
C GLN A 133 8.88 -7.70 8.76
N ASN A 134 8.79 -7.03 7.60
CA ASN A 134 9.61 -5.86 7.24
C ASN A 134 8.82 -4.93 6.33
N GLY A 135 7.73 -4.37 6.86
CA GLY A 135 6.82 -3.58 6.06
C GLY A 135 5.47 -3.43 6.73
N GLY A 136 4.39 -3.61 5.96
CA GLY A 136 3.05 -3.58 6.53
C GLY A 136 1.92 -3.45 5.53
N LEU A 137 0.72 -3.32 6.09
CA LEU A 137 -0.54 -3.08 5.39
C LEU A 137 -1.15 -1.78 5.89
N LEU A 138 -1.67 -0.98 4.99
CA LEU A 138 -2.28 0.33 5.27
C LEU A 138 -3.64 0.44 4.58
N THR A 139 -4.64 1.02 5.24
CA THR A 139 -5.94 1.33 4.63
C THR A 139 -6.62 2.51 5.29
N GLU A 140 -7.48 3.22 4.55
CA GLU A 140 -8.43 4.19 5.12
C GLU A 140 -9.78 3.54 5.49
N CYS A 141 -10.00 2.29 5.13
CA CYS A 141 -11.27 1.60 5.30
C CYS A 141 -11.39 1.00 6.70
N MET A 142 -12.50 1.26 7.37
CA MET A 142 -12.84 0.60 8.64
C MET A 142 -13.01 -0.92 8.46
N SER A 143 -12.94 -1.64 9.58
CA SER A 143 -13.24 -3.08 9.61
C SER A 143 -14.65 -3.36 9.05
N GLY A 144 -14.83 -4.51 8.39
CA GLY A 144 -16.08 -4.86 7.73
C GLY A 144 -16.25 -4.28 6.31
N SER A 145 -15.41 -3.30 5.91
CA SER A 145 -15.45 -2.77 4.52
C SER A 145 -15.01 -3.84 3.54
N GLN A 146 -15.88 -4.17 2.59
CA GLN A 146 -15.62 -5.17 1.56
C GLN A 146 -14.82 -4.57 0.40
N PRO A 147 -14.07 -5.40 -0.36
CA PRO A 147 -13.45 -4.95 -1.61
C PRO A 147 -14.51 -4.46 -2.59
N ASP A 148 -14.43 -3.19 -2.99
CA ASP A 148 -15.32 -2.58 -3.97
C ASP A 148 -14.50 -1.94 -5.09
N ARG A 149 -15.08 -1.95 -6.32
CA ARG A 149 -14.42 -1.37 -7.50
C ARG A 149 -14.14 0.11 -7.34
N GLU A 150 -14.99 0.85 -6.63
CA GLU A 150 -14.85 2.29 -6.40
C GLU A 150 -13.72 2.60 -5.40
N ASN A 151 -13.47 1.70 -4.45
CA ASN A 151 -12.44 1.89 -3.43
C ASN A 151 -11.02 1.80 -4.00
N PHE A 152 -10.79 1.01 -5.06
CA PHE A 152 -9.44 0.84 -5.60
C PHE A 152 -8.87 2.11 -6.26
N PRO A 153 -9.59 2.83 -7.13
CA PRO A 153 -9.12 4.12 -7.62
C PRO A 153 -8.97 5.17 -6.51
N ARG A 154 -9.93 5.21 -5.57
CA ARG A 154 -9.88 6.11 -4.44
C ARG A 154 -8.65 5.90 -3.56
N ARG A 155 -8.28 4.64 -3.30
CA ARG A 155 -7.09 4.27 -2.55
C ARG A 155 -5.80 4.73 -3.23
N ASN A 156 -5.75 4.80 -4.56
CA ASN A 156 -4.52 5.14 -5.30
C ASN A 156 -3.97 6.52 -4.93
N ARG A 157 -4.81 7.47 -4.52
CA ARG A 157 -4.36 8.77 -3.99
C ARG A 157 -3.48 8.63 -2.74
N ILE A 158 -3.72 7.60 -1.93
CA ILE A 158 -2.88 7.31 -0.76
C ILE A 158 -1.51 6.80 -1.20
N ILE A 159 -1.48 5.92 -2.21
CA ILE A 159 -0.21 5.40 -2.77
C ILE A 159 0.63 6.55 -3.32
N ALA A 160 0.03 7.41 -4.16
CA ALA A 160 0.73 8.56 -4.74
C ALA A 160 1.13 9.58 -3.67
N GLY A 161 0.18 9.97 -2.81
CA GLY A 161 0.36 11.04 -1.83
C GLY A 161 1.37 10.73 -0.73
N MET A 162 1.65 9.47 -0.43
CA MET A 162 2.69 9.12 0.55
C MET A 162 4.08 8.86 -0.07
N SER A 163 4.25 9.04 -1.39
CA SER A 163 5.47 8.70 -2.10
C SER A 163 6.19 9.93 -2.66
N ASP A 164 7.52 9.88 -2.71
CA ASP A 164 8.36 10.90 -3.37
C ASP A 164 8.32 10.76 -4.90
N ALA A 165 8.12 9.53 -5.39
CA ALA A 165 8.05 9.23 -6.81
C ALA A 165 7.09 8.07 -7.08
N VAL A 166 6.41 8.12 -8.20
CA VAL A 166 5.56 7.03 -8.71
C VAL A 166 6.19 6.44 -9.97
N VAL A 167 6.51 5.15 -9.92
CA VAL A 167 7.06 4.41 -11.06
C VAL A 167 5.97 3.53 -11.66
N VAL A 168 5.63 3.77 -12.91
CA VAL A 168 4.72 2.93 -13.69
C VAL A 168 5.55 1.97 -14.53
N VAL A 169 5.60 0.69 -14.11
CA VAL A 169 6.44 -0.32 -14.78
C VAL A 169 5.85 -0.74 -16.12
N GLU A 170 4.55 -1.01 -16.13
CA GLU A 170 3.83 -1.42 -17.34
C GLU A 170 2.35 -1.01 -17.20
N SER A 171 1.79 -0.43 -18.23
CA SER A 171 0.38 -0.02 -18.25
C SER A 171 -0.23 -0.11 -19.64
N ALA A 172 -1.54 -0.40 -19.69
CA ALA A 172 -2.34 -0.15 -20.88
C ALA A 172 -2.63 1.37 -21.00
N LEU A 173 -2.89 1.87 -22.21
CA LEU A 173 -3.18 3.28 -22.48
C LEU A 173 -4.35 3.89 -21.66
N LYS A 174 -5.21 3.05 -21.11
CA LYS A 174 -6.33 3.43 -20.23
C LYS A 174 -6.26 2.63 -18.91
N GLY A 175 -5.08 2.33 -18.43
CA GLY A 175 -4.88 1.54 -17.21
C GLY A 175 -5.06 2.36 -15.94
N GLY A 176 -5.57 1.74 -14.86
CA GLY A 176 -5.73 2.39 -13.55
C GLY A 176 -4.43 2.89 -12.92
N SER A 177 -3.26 2.34 -13.33
CA SER A 177 -1.95 2.80 -12.90
C SER A 177 -1.57 4.17 -13.46
N LEU A 178 -2.09 4.57 -14.63
CA LEU A 178 -1.91 5.93 -15.16
C LEU A 178 -2.67 6.95 -14.32
N ILE A 179 -3.84 6.60 -13.80
CA ILE A 179 -4.57 7.46 -12.86
C ILE A 179 -3.71 7.76 -11.63
N THR A 180 -2.99 6.75 -11.11
CA THR A 180 -2.09 6.94 -9.97
C THR A 180 -0.90 7.86 -10.30
N ALA A 181 -0.44 7.86 -11.54
CA ALA A 181 0.66 8.72 -11.98
C ALA A 181 0.24 10.17 -12.30
N GLU A 182 -1.07 10.42 -12.44
CA GLU A 182 -1.66 11.74 -12.67
C GLU A 182 -2.03 12.46 -11.36
N LEU A 183 -2.01 11.74 -10.21
CA LEU A 183 -2.26 12.24 -8.87
C LEU A 183 -1.01 12.87 -8.26
#